data_f4a2faea0c0993bf676986b44815a5bf
#
_entry.id   f4a2faea0c0993bf676986b44815a5bf
#
_cell.length_a   1.000
_cell.length_b   1.000
_cell.length_c   1.000
_cell.angle_alpha   90.00
_cell.angle_beta   90.00
_cell.angle_gamma   90.00
#
_symmetry.space_group_name_H-M   'P 1'
#
loop_
_entity.id
_entity.type
_entity.pdbx_description
1 polymer ?
#
loop_
_entity_poly.entity_id
_entity_poly.type
_entity_poly.pdbx_seq_one_letter_code
_entity_poly.pdbx_strand_id
1 'polypeptide(L)'
;MEIKKITLALMLATAAFSSCKKDNAVESETSLRTKIDYAKITADTKYDNTNTLFVDASGKSTVDLTNGNNRYKMFQAINAYAGTGTTVALDANVLKAMFSNTGTPFTGTYASLNGTTVQLRNVVATTFSATDKAAILAKFDADFTNMATASSSFAATASNGVAGKLGTRLVDAKGLEVAQIIQKGLIGALQIDYISNVLLNTGLSADNKTVVSGKNYTQLEQNWDEAYGLLTINPNYLAGSTDAARGTTEFALGSYIWEYGQPASNANYNYTKILGAFLKGRAAIANNDLTEVKAQALIIRTTIEQSIARAAVGYLTKYGTRTTDADRAHDIGEGGGFIYSLRFLKMSGGDAAFSDGVLTGLLGANGNFWEITPAKIATATAAIKAKFNI
;
A
#
# COMPACT_ATOMS: atom_id res chain seq x y z
N MET A 1 -38.02 -53.38 -60.13
CA MET A 1 -38.10 -51.93 -59.90
C MET A 1 -36.70 -51.39 -59.95
N GLU A 2 -36.39 -50.62 -60.96
CA GLU A 2 -35.07 -50.40 -61.51
C GLU A 2 -34.25 -49.40 -60.69
N ILE A 3 -32.93 -49.72 -60.47
CA ILE A 3 -31.94 -48.83 -59.92
C ILE A 3 -31.17 -48.22 -61.11
N LYS A 4 -31.38 -46.95 -61.40
CA LYS A 4 -30.57 -46.23 -62.38
C LYS A 4 -29.22 -45.80 -61.79
N LYS A 5 -28.13 -46.31 -62.41
CA LYS A 5 -26.76 -45.92 -62.23
C LYS A 5 -26.54 -44.54 -62.88
N ILE A 6 -26.00 -43.58 -62.15
CA ILE A 6 -25.47 -42.34 -62.71
C ILE A 6 -23.95 -42.35 -62.47
N THR A 7 -23.25 -42.37 -63.63
CA THR A 7 -21.80 -42.28 -63.69
C THR A 7 -21.38 -40.83 -63.55
N LEU A 8 -20.51 -40.49 -62.54
CA LEU A 8 -19.99 -39.14 -62.37
C LEU A 8 -18.57 -39.13 -62.96
N ALA A 9 -18.37 -38.32 -63.96
CA ALA A 9 -17.08 -38.08 -64.59
C ALA A 9 -16.21 -37.15 -63.71
N LEU A 10 -14.99 -37.60 -63.42
CA LEU A 10 -14.00 -36.87 -62.67
C LEU A 10 -13.22 -35.96 -63.61
N MET A 11 -13.47 -34.63 -63.58
CA MET A 11 -12.59 -33.62 -64.21
C MET A 11 -11.53 -33.21 -63.24
N LEU A 12 -10.27 -33.55 -63.50
CA LEU A 12 -9.09 -33.02 -62.83
C LEU A 12 -8.85 -31.59 -63.31
N ALA A 13 -9.12 -30.60 -62.45
CA ALA A 13 -8.69 -29.21 -62.63
C ALA A 13 -7.41 -29.02 -61.78
N THR A 14 -6.27 -28.96 -62.43
CA THR A 14 -5.00 -28.54 -61.80
C THR A 14 -5.05 -27.02 -61.56
N ALA A 15 -5.40 -26.61 -60.39
CA ALA A 15 -5.22 -25.23 -59.94
C ALA A 15 -3.79 -25.06 -59.48
N ALA A 16 -2.98 -24.29 -60.22
CA ALA A 16 -1.70 -23.79 -59.79
C ALA A 16 -1.88 -22.81 -58.64
N PHE A 17 -1.59 -23.23 -57.43
CA PHE A 17 -1.48 -22.32 -56.28
C PHE A 17 -0.20 -21.53 -56.41
N SER A 18 -0.30 -20.30 -56.94
CA SER A 18 0.72 -19.27 -56.70
C SER A 18 0.71 -18.93 -55.20
N SER A 19 1.62 -19.52 -54.46
CA SER A 19 1.89 -19.14 -53.09
C SER A 19 2.46 -17.74 -53.10
N CYS A 20 1.63 -16.71 -52.96
CA CYS A 20 2.10 -15.44 -52.46
C CYS A 20 2.55 -15.67 -51.01
N LYS A 21 3.84 -15.82 -50.80
CA LYS A 21 4.44 -15.54 -49.50
C LYS A 21 4.09 -14.09 -49.18
N LYS A 22 3.07 -13.87 -48.34
CA LYS A 22 3.03 -12.68 -47.52
C LYS A 22 4.24 -12.79 -46.60
N ASP A 23 5.28 -12.10 -46.92
CA ASP A 23 6.25 -11.70 -45.91
C ASP A 23 5.48 -10.91 -44.87
N ASN A 24 5.08 -11.59 -43.80
CA ASN A 24 4.74 -10.92 -42.57
C ASN A 24 6.07 -10.28 -42.11
N ALA A 25 6.35 -9.11 -42.61
CA ALA A 25 7.24 -8.20 -41.95
C ALA A 25 6.64 -8.07 -40.54
N VAL A 26 7.21 -8.78 -39.58
CA VAL A 26 7.04 -8.44 -38.17
C VAL A 26 7.54 -7.00 -38.11
N GLU A 27 6.61 -6.04 -38.10
CA GLU A 27 6.97 -4.68 -37.72
C GLU A 27 7.71 -4.84 -36.40
N SER A 28 9.00 -4.65 -36.44
CA SER A 28 9.82 -4.52 -35.25
C SER A 28 9.24 -3.30 -34.54
N GLU A 29 8.33 -3.54 -33.57
CA GLU A 29 7.87 -2.47 -32.67
C GLU A 29 9.14 -1.83 -32.12
N THR A 30 9.44 -0.62 -32.57
CA THR A 30 10.57 0.14 -32.06
C THR A 30 10.32 0.33 -30.58
N SER A 31 11.10 -0.37 -29.76
CA SER A 31 10.97 -0.27 -28.30
C SER A 31 11.19 1.19 -27.90
N LEU A 32 10.23 1.77 -27.18
CA LEU A 32 10.33 3.15 -26.65
C LEU A 32 11.57 3.32 -25.77
N ARG A 33 12.07 2.24 -25.20
CA ARG A 33 13.22 2.21 -24.27
C ARG A 33 14.31 1.30 -24.78
N THR A 34 15.56 1.64 -24.48
CA THR A 34 16.68 0.71 -24.61
C THR A 34 16.49 -0.46 -23.62
N LYS A 35 16.65 -1.69 -24.09
CA LYS A 35 16.56 -2.88 -23.23
C LYS A 35 17.63 -2.82 -22.14
N ILE A 36 17.20 -3.14 -20.92
CA ILE A 36 18.03 -3.17 -19.72
C ILE A 36 18.37 -4.62 -19.41
N ASP A 37 19.68 -4.93 -19.35
CA ASP A 37 20.14 -6.20 -18.78
C ASP A 37 19.89 -6.19 -17.26
N TYR A 38 19.15 -7.17 -16.77
CA TYR A 38 18.83 -7.28 -15.34
C TYR A 38 20.07 -7.44 -14.46
N ALA A 39 21.19 -7.95 -15.02
CA ALA A 39 22.46 -8.04 -14.31
C ALA A 39 23.09 -6.67 -13.96
N LYS A 40 22.66 -5.61 -14.63
CA LYS A 40 23.08 -4.23 -14.30
C LYS A 40 22.39 -3.65 -13.07
N ILE A 41 21.35 -4.32 -12.55
CA ILE A 41 20.68 -3.93 -11.31
C ILE A 41 21.51 -4.47 -10.15
N THR A 42 22.16 -3.57 -9.43
CA THR A 42 23.04 -3.89 -8.29
C THR A 42 22.51 -3.26 -7.00
N ALA A 43 23.16 -3.54 -5.90
CA ALA A 43 22.87 -2.90 -4.61
C ALA A 43 22.99 -1.35 -4.66
N ASP A 44 23.81 -0.82 -5.56
CA ASP A 44 24.01 0.62 -5.72
C ASP A 44 23.01 1.28 -6.68
N THR A 45 22.14 0.49 -7.31
CA THR A 45 21.12 1.03 -8.23
C THR A 45 20.10 1.84 -7.45
N LYS A 46 20.04 3.14 -7.71
CA LYS A 46 19.09 4.04 -7.05
C LYS A 46 17.74 4.01 -7.74
N TYR A 47 16.67 4.12 -6.97
CA TYR A 47 15.32 4.29 -7.50
C TYR A 47 14.86 5.74 -7.29
N ASP A 48 15.43 6.64 -8.06
CA ASP A 48 15.13 8.08 -8.03
C ASP A 48 15.41 8.74 -9.40
N ASN A 49 15.24 10.05 -9.48
CA ASN A 49 15.47 10.82 -10.70
C ASN A 49 16.96 10.93 -11.12
N THR A 50 17.89 10.42 -10.33
CA THR A 50 19.31 10.32 -10.68
C THR A 50 19.67 8.98 -11.31
N ASN A 51 18.69 8.06 -11.45
CA ASN A 51 18.88 6.76 -12.05
C ASN A 51 19.34 6.86 -13.50
N THR A 52 20.39 6.14 -13.85
CA THR A 52 21.01 6.11 -15.18
C THR A 52 20.62 4.90 -16.03
N LEU A 53 19.84 3.95 -15.48
CA LEU A 53 19.30 2.80 -16.20
C LEU A 53 17.91 3.08 -16.78
N PHE A 54 17.07 3.79 -16.01
CA PHE A 54 15.67 4.09 -16.38
C PHE A 54 15.61 5.46 -17.07
N VAL A 55 16.11 5.51 -18.32
CA VAL A 55 16.27 6.76 -19.07
C VAL A 55 15.52 6.74 -20.40
N ASP A 56 15.21 7.92 -20.92
CA ASP A 56 14.71 8.12 -22.27
C ASP A 56 15.86 8.12 -23.30
N ALA A 57 15.53 8.29 -24.59
CA ALA A 57 16.51 8.30 -25.67
C ALA A 57 17.54 9.43 -25.56
N SER A 58 17.28 10.48 -24.77
CA SER A 58 18.22 11.57 -24.50
C SER A 58 19.10 11.31 -23.27
N GLY A 59 18.94 10.20 -22.59
CA GLY A 59 19.65 9.86 -21.35
C GLY A 59 19.05 10.51 -20.08
N LYS A 60 17.88 11.16 -20.18
CA LYS A 60 17.19 11.74 -19.04
C LYS A 60 16.39 10.68 -18.30
N SER A 61 16.50 10.67 -16.96
CA SER A 61 15.70 9.74 -16.12
C SER A 61 14.21 9.87 -16.39
N THR A 62 13.53 8.71 -16.50
CA THR A 62 12.08 8.60 -16.64
C THR A 62 11.39 8.28 -15.31
N VAL A 63 12.14 8.22 -14.20
CA VAL A 63 11.58 7.99 -12.86
C VAL A 63 10.91 9.26 -12.35
N ASP A 64 9.61 9.15 -12.03
CA ASP A 64 8.84 10.25 -11.42
C ASP A 64 8.09 9.77 -10.17
N LEU A 65 8.66 10.03 -9.00
CA LEU A 65 8.10 9.67 -7.69
C LEU A 65 7.16 10.76 -7.13
N THR A 66 6.90 11.83 -7.86
CA THR A 66 6.27 13.06 -7.35
C THR A 66 4.91 12.79 -6.71
N ASN A 67 4.02 12.09 -7.39
CA ASN A 67 2.67 11.81 -6.88
C ASN A 67 2.70 10.91 -5.64
N GLY A 68 3.49 9.83 -5.68
CA GLY A 68 3.68 8.92 -4.56
C GLY A 68 4.24 9.64 -3.34
N ASN A 69 5.31 10.39 -3.52
CA ASN A 69 5.96 11.18 -2.46
C ASN A 69 5.01 12.24 -1.87
N ASN A 70 4.21 12.92 -2.70
CA ASN A 70 3.25 13.90 -2.20
C ASN A 70 2.17 13.25 -1.34
N ARG A 71 1.60 12.11 -1.76
CA ARG A 71 0.64 11.35 -0.94
C ARG A 71 1.27 10.86 0.37
N TYR A 72 2.50 10.35 0.30
CA TYR A 72 3.24 9.94 1.49
C TYR A 72 3.41 11.11 2.47
N LYS A 73 3.84 12.28 2.00
CA LYS A 73 3.99 13.49 2.82
C LYS A 73 2.66 14.00 3.39
N MET A 74 1.56 13.92 2.63
CA MET A 74 0.22 14.24 3.15
C MET A 74 -0.17 13.32 4.29
N PHE A 75 0.12 12.02 4.16
CA PHE A 75 -0.12 11.06 5.24
C PHE A 75 0.76 11.37 6.47
N GLN A 76 2.03 11.71 6.28
CA GLN A 76 2.91 12.17 7.36
C GLN A 76 2.36 13.43 8.04
N ALA A 77 1.86 14.39 7.29
CA ALA A 77 1.28 15.63 7.82
C ALA A 77 0.03 15.36 8.69
N ILE A 78 -0.87 14.47 8.25
CA ILE A 78 -2.03 14.04 9.05
C ILE A 78 -1.57 13.41 10.36
N ASN A 79 -0.59 12.51 10.30
CA ASN A 79 -0.06 11.85 11.50
C ASN A 79 0.62 12.85 12.45
N ALA A 80 1.40 13.78 11.91
CA ALA A 80 2.07 14.82 12.70
C ALA A 80 1.05 15.73 13.39
N TYR A 81 0.02 16.18 12.67
CA TYR A 81 -1.04 17.02 13.25
C TYR A 81 -1.83 16.25 14.33
N ALA A 82 -2.23 14.99 14.06
CA ALA A 82 -2.91 14.16 15.05
C ALA A 82 -2.06 13.98 16.32
N GLY A 83 -0.74 13.82 16.19
CA GLY A 83 0.20 13.70 17.33
C GLY A 83 0.21 14.93 18.25
N THR A 84 -0.03 16.13 17.71
CA THR A 84 -0.11 17.35 18.55
C THR A 84 -1.29 17.34 19.51
N GLY A 85 -2.33 16.51 19.25
CA GLY A 85 -3.49 16.35 20.11
C GLY A 85 -3.18 15.92 21.55
N THR A 86 -1.97 15.43 21.83
CA THR A 86 -1.50 15.13 23.19
C THR A 86 -1.23 16.39 24.01
N THR A 87 -1.17 17.57 23.40
CA THR A 87 -0.81 18.85 24.05
C THR A 87 -1.76 19.99 23.76
N VAL A 88 -2.54 19.90 22.68
CA VAL A 88 -3.51 20.92 22.26
C VAL A 88 -4.79 20.26 21.74
N ALA A 89 -5.93 20.98 21.86
CA ALA A 89 -7.16 20.57 21.21
C ALA A 89 -7.05 20.75 19.69
N LEU A 90 -7.44 19.73 18.93
CA LEU A 90 -7.38 19.71 17.47
C LEU A 90 -8.71 20.16 16.86
N ASP A 91 -8.64 20.63 15.61
CA ASP A 91 -9.81 20.83 14.74
C ASP A 91 -9.93 19.66 13.74
N ALA A 92 -11.03 18.94 13.80
CA ALA A 92 -11.34 17.85 12.88
C ALA A 92 -11.39 18.30 11.41
N ASN A 93 -11.78 19.57 11.16
CA ASN A 93 -11.85 20.11 9.80
C ASN A 93 -10.45 20.23 9.16
N VAL A 94 -9.41 20.48 9.95
CA VAL A 94 -8.03 20.50 9.47
C VAL A 94 -7.62 19.12 8.99
N LEU A 95 -7.89 18.05 9.78
CA LEU A 95 -7.61 16.66 9.36
C LEU A 95 -8.38 16.27 8.09
N LYS A 96 -9.67 16.62 8.01
CA LYS A 96 -10.50 16.37 6.82
C LYS A 96 -10.01 17.14 5.60
N ALA A 97 -9.57 18.40 5.80
CA ALA A 97 -9.00 19.24 4.75
C ALA A 97 -7.65 18.70 4.26
N MET A 98 -6.77 18.22 5.17
CA MET A 98 -5.51 17.53 4.79
C MET A 98 -5.79 16.27 3.99
N PHE A 99 -6.78 15.47 4.39
CA PHE A 99 -7.16 14.24 3.72
C PHE A 99 -7.69 14.48 2.29
N SER A 100 -8.38 15.60 2.08
CA SER A 100 -8.97 16.01 0.80
C SER A 100 -8.09 17.01 0.02
N ASN A 101 -7.00 17.51 0.60
CA ASN A 101 -6.17 18.59 0.07
C ASN A 101 -7.00 19.78 -0.40
N THR A 102 -7.79 20.34 0.52
CA THR A 102 -8.69 21.48 0.25
C THR A 102 -8.42 22.63 1.21
N GLY A 103 -8.50 23.87 0.73
CA GLY A 103 -8.41 25.05 1.58
C GLY A 103 -7.03 25.30 2.21
N THR A 104 -5.94 24.92 1.58
CA THR A 104 -4.56 25.17 2.05
C THR A 104 -4.25 24.65 3.47
N PRO A 105 -4.52 23.35 3.79
CA PRO A 105 -4.45 22.86 5.16
C PRO A 105 -3.03 22.55 5.66
N PHE A 106 -2.05 22.52 4.76
CA PHE A 106 -0.67 22.12 5.09
C PHE A 106 0.16 23.34 5.48
N THR A 107 0.94 23.22 6.56
CA THR A 107 1.79 24.27 7.11
C THR A 107 3.23 23.80 7.30
N GLY A 108 4.14 24.71 7.61
CA GLY A 108 5.54 24.38 7.88
C GLY A 108 6.21 23.63 6.72
N THR A 109 6.87 22.52 7.02
CA THR A 109 7.58 21.68 6.04
C THR A 109 6.66 21.04 5.00
N TYR A 110 5.35 21.02 5.25
CA TYR A 110 4.33 20.44 4.37
C TYR A 110 3.61 21.47 3.49
N ALA A 111 3.89 22.77 3.65
CA ALA A 111 3.17 23.85 2.96
C ALA A 111 3.13 23.72 1.43
N SER A 112 4.19 23.16 0.83
CA SER A 112 4.27 22.94 -0.63
C SER A 112 3.20 21.96 -1.16
N LEU A 113 2.60 21.14 -0.30
CA LEU A 113 1.54 20.20 -0.68
C LEU A 113 0.24 20.91 -1.09
N ASN A 114 0.00 22.12 -0.59
CA ASN A 114 -1.17 22.93 -0.95
C ASN A 114 -1.25 23.27 -2.45
N GLY A 115 -0.09 23.32 -3.13
CA GLY A 115 -0.02 23.59 -4.58
C GLY A 115 -0.16 22.33 -5.45
N THR A 116 -0.34 21.15 -4.85
CA THR A 116 -0.46 19.89 -5.60
C THR A 116 -1.93 19.56 -5.90
N THR A 117 -2.14 18.76 -6.96
CA THR A 117 -3.49 18.29 -7.34
C THR A 117 -3.84 16.93 -6.73
N VAL A 118 -2.86 16.26 -6.09
CA VAL A 118 -3.09 14.94 -5.49
C VAL A 118 -3.90 15.06 -4.19
N GLN A 119 -4.72 14.05 -3.93
CA GLN A 119 -5.55 13.94 -2.74
C GLN A 119 -5.49 12.50 -2.22
N LEU A 120 -5.47 12.31 -0.89
CA LEU A 120 -5.55 10.97 -0.32
C LEU A 120 -6.94 10.39 -0.45
N ARG A 121 -7.98 11.18 -0.18
CA ARG A 121 -9.39 10.79 -0.22
C ARG A 121 -9.80 10.13 -1.53
N ASN A 122 -9.23 10.57 -2.66
CA ASN A 122 -9.61 10.08 -3.98
C ASN A 122 -9.12 8.65 -4.24
N VAL A 123 -7.97 8.27 -3.65
CA VAL A 123 -7.32 6.97 -3.88
C VAL A 123 -7.52 5.98 -2.74
N VAL A 124 -8.08 6.40 -1.61
CA VAL A 124 -8.43 5.52 -0.49
C VAL A 124 -9.56 4.58 -0.90
N ALA A 125 -9.41 3.29 -0.58
CA ALA A 125 -10.40 2.24 -0.81
C ALA A 125 -10.93 2.19 -2.26
N THR A 126 -10.06 2.41 -3.24
CA THR A 126 -10.46 2.50 -4.66
C THR A 126 -10.95 1.16 -5.23
N THR A 127 -10.53 0.04 -4.66
CA THR A 127 -10.94 -1.31 -5.12
C THR A 127 -12.25 -1.81 -4.51
N PHE A 128 -12.91 -0.98 -3.72
CA PHE A 128 -14.20 -1.30 -3.10
C PHE A 128 -15.38 -0.79 -3.94
N SER A 129 -16.56 -1.34 -3.70
CA SER A 129 -17.79 -0.81 -4.28
C SER A 129 -17.99 0.66 -3.87
N ALA A 130 -18.77 1.42 -4.63
CA ALA A 130 -19.05 2.83 -4.28
C ALA A 130 -19.64 2.98 -2.87
N THR A 131 -20.51 2.04 -2.46
CA THR A 131 -21.11 2.00 -1.13
C THR A 131 -20.07 1.72 -0.06
N ASP A 132 -19.25 0.70 -0.23
CA ASP A 132 -18.22 0.34 0.76
C ASP A 132 -17.14 1.41 0.85
N LYS A 133 -16.72 1.99 -0.29
CA LYS A 133 -15.79 3.12 -0.31
C LYS A 133 -16.36 4.31 0.48
N ALA A 134 -17.64 4.65 0.27
CA ALA A 134 -18.30 5.73 1.02
C ALA A 134 -18.31 5.45 2.53
N ALA A 135 -18.58 4.20 2.94
CA ALA A 135 -18.55 3.78 4.34
C ALA A 135 -17.13 3.89 4.95
N ILE A 136 -16.10 3.46 4.19
CA ILE A 136 -14.69 3.58 4.62
C ILE A 136 -14.28 5.06 4.77
N LEU A 137 -14.66 5.92 3.83
CA LEU A 137 -14.39 7.36 3.91
C LEU A 137 -15.10 8.01 5.09
N ALA A 138 -16.39 7.66 5.34
CA ALA A 138 -17.15 8.12 6.48
C ALA A 138 -16.53 7.69 7.81
N LYS A 139 -15.96 6.46 7.87
CA LYS A 139 -15.20 6.00 9.05
C LYS A 139 -14.01 6.91 9.33
N PHE A 140 -13.19 7.25 8.33
CA PHE A 140 -12.07 8.16 8.55
C PHE A 140 -12.52 9.55 8.96
N ASP A 141 -13.59 10.09 8.37
CA ASP A 141 -14.19 11.38 8.79
C ASP A 141 -14.67 11.34 10.25
N ALA A 142 -15.20 10.18 10.70
CA ALA A 142 -15.60 9.96 12.09
C ALA A 142 -14.37 9.82 13.02
N ASP A 143 -13.33 9.11 12.60
CA ASP A 143 -12.07 8.98 13.36
C ASP A 143 -11.39 10.35 13.54
N PHE A 144 -11.38 11.21 12.52
CA PHE A 144 -10.86 12.57 12.62
C PHE A 144 -11.66 13.41 13.62
N THR A 145 -12.98 13.25 13.63
CA THR A 145 -13.86 13.90 14.62
C THR A 145 -13.61 13.36 16.02
N ASN A 146 -13.47 12.03 16.19
CA ASN A 146 -13.19 11.41 17.47
C ASN A 146 -11.80 11.83 18.01
N MET A 147 -10.80 11.94 17.12
CA MET A 147 -9.46 12.43 17.48
C MET A 147 -9.52 13.87 18.02
N ALA A 148 -10.27 14.77 17.36
CA ALA A 148 -10.44 16.13 17.81
C ALA A 148 -11.19 16.18 19.16
N THR A 149 -12.24 15.37 19.33
CA THR A 149 -12.98 15.25 20.59
C THR A 149 -12.08 14.76 21.72
N ALA A 150 -11.31 13.70 21.50
CA ALA A 150 -10.37 13.16 22.49
C ALA A 150 -9.31 14.21 22.88
N SER A 151 -8.80 14.96 21.89
CA SER A 151 -7.79 16.00 22.12
C SER A 151 -8.29 17.15 22.97
N SER A 152 -9.58 17.43 23.04
CA SER A 152 -10.13 18.43 23.94
C SER A 152 -9.96 18.07 25.42
N SER A 153 -9.67 16.81 25.71
CA SER A 153 -9.41 16.28 27.05
C SER A 153 -7.93 16.00 27.32
N PHE A 154 -6.99 16.57 26.55
CA PHE A 154 -5.56 16.28 26.66
C PHE A 154 -4.96 16.54 28.04
N ALA A 155 -5.57 17.38 28.87
CA ALA A 155 -5.14 17.67 30.23
C ALA A 155 -5.77 16.74 31.29
N ALA A 156 -6.80 15.97 30.92
CA ALA A 156 -7.49 15.04 31.82
C ALA A 156 -6.76 13.69 31.91
N THR A 157 -6.96 12.96 33.01
CA THR A 157 -6.56 11.55 33.12
C THR A 157 -7.67 10.67 32.58
N ALA A 158 -7.34 9.75 31.68
CA ALA A 158 -8.32 8.84 31.10
C ALA A 158 -8.73 7.73 32.08
N SER A 159 -9.98 7.33 31.96
CA SER A 159 -10.55 6.13 32.61
C SER A 159 -11.70 5.60 31.77
N ASN A 160 -12.28 4.46 32.14
CA ASN A 160 -13.44 3.94 31.42
C ASN A 160 -14.58 4.97 31.37
N GLY A 161 -14.99 5.37 30.16
CA GLY A 161 -15.99 6.40 29.91
C GLY A 161 -15.44 7.85 29.89
N VAL A 162 -14.16 8.09 30.16
CA VAL A 162 -13.54 9.41 30.22
C VAL A 162 -12.33 9.47 29.29
N ALA A 163 -12.38 10.35 28.28
CA ALA A 163 -11.24 10.62 27.40
C ALA A 163 -10.13 11.40 28.16
N GLY A 164 -8.89 11.23 27.73
CA GLY A 164 -7.76 11.93 28.35
C GLY A 164 -6.44 11.18 28.14
N LYS A 165 -5.49 11.39 29.03
CA LYS A 165 -4.20 10.72 28.98
C LYS A 165 -4.16 9.46 29.84
N LEU A 166 -3.66 8.37 29.24
CA LEU A 166 -3.06 7.23 29.93
C LEU A 166 -1.54 7.36 29.82
N GLY A 167 -0.87 7.76 30.90
CA GLY A 167 0.54 8.13 30.82
C GLY A 167 0.76 9.26 29.81
N THR A 168 1.52 8.98 28.73
CA THR A 168 1.77 9.94 27.64
C THR A 168 0.80 9.78 26.46
N ARG A 169 -0.08 8.76 26.47
CA ARG A 169 -0.97 8.41 25.35
C ARG A 169 -2.30 9.14 25.50
N LEU A 170 -2.76 9.80 24.45
CA LEU A 170 -4.10 10.38 24.40
C LEU A 170 -5.07 9.32 23.87
N VAL A 171 -6.08 9.01 24.67
CA VAL A 171 -7.12 8.04 24.32
C VAL A 171 -8.50 8.68 24.38
N ASP A 172 -9.44 8.12 23.62
CA ASP A 172 -10.86 8.49 23.69
C ASP A 172 -11.54 7.93 24.96
N ALA A 173 -12.85 8.19 25.14
CA ALA A 173 -13.61 7.68 26.26
C ALA A 173 -13.72 6.15 26.33
N LYS A 174 -13.40 5.45 25.24
CA LYS A 174 -13.32 3.99 25.16
C LYS A 174 -11.91 3.45 25.44
N GLY A 175 -10.95 4.31 25.74
CA GLY A 175 -9.57 3.95 26.00
C GLY A 175 -8.75 3.64 24.74
N LEU A 176 -9.20 4.05 23.56
CA LEU A 176 -8.53 3.81 22.29
C LEU A 176 -7.64 5.00 21.90
N GLU A 177 -6.38 4.75 21.55
CA GLU A 177 -5.47 5.75 20.99
C GLU A 177 -5.83 6.02 19.53
N VAL A 178 -6.73 7.00 19.30
CA VAL A 178 -7.36 7.28 17.99
C VAL A 178 -6.33 7.61 16.91
N ALA A 179 -5.25 8.31 17.27
CA ALA A 179 -4.16 8.63 16.34
C ALA A 179 -3.55 7.38 15.71
N GLN A 180 -3.38 6.30 16.49
CA GLN A 180 -2.87 5.02 16.00
C GLN A 180 -3.87 4.30 15.10
N ILE A 181 -5.16 4.35 15.45
CA ILE A 181 -6.22 3.76 14.61
C ILE A 181 -6.26 4.44 13.24
N ILE A 182 -6.18 5.79 13.20
CA ILE A 182 -6.11 6.56 11.95
C ILE A 182 -4.88 6.15 11.14
N GLN A 183 -3.71 6.14 11.75
CA GLN A 183 -2.45 5.85 11.06
C GLN A 183 -2.46 4.43 10.46
N LYS A 184 -2.76 3.41 11.26
CA LYS A 184 -2.73 2.02 10.82
C LYS A 184 -3.89 1.71 9.86
N GLY A 185 -5.05 2.34 10.07
CA GLY A 185 -6.17 2.27 9.11
C GLY A 185 -5.83 2.85 7.74
N LEU A 186 -5.11 3.99 7.70
CA LEU A 186 -4.64 4.59 6.44
C LEU A 186 -3.53 3.75 5.77
N ILE A 187 -2.71 3.01 6.51
CA ILE A 187 -1.80 2.03 5.89
C ILE A 187 -2.60 1.06 5.02
N GLY A 188 -3.72 0.52 5.54
CA GLY A 188 -4.59 -0.37 4.77
C GLY A 188 -5.27 0.33 3.60
N ALA A 189 -6.05 1.36 3.90
CA ALA A 189 -6.97 1.99 2.96
C ALA A 189 -6.26 2.82 1.88
N LEU A 190 -5.09 3.41 2.20
CA LEU A 190 -4.31 4.23 1.29
C LEU A 190 -3.14 3.43 0.69
N GLN A 191 -2.22 2.94 1.54
CA GLN A 191 -0.99 2.36 1.00
C GLN A 191 -1.22 0.95 0.45
N ILE A 192 -1.87 0.04 1.20
CA ILE A 192 -2.07 -1.34 0.71
C ILE A 192 -3.05 -1.35 -0.45
N ASP A 193 -4.23 -0.73 -0.32
CA ASP A 193 -5.23 -0.79 -1.37
C ASP A 193 -4.72 -0.14 -2.66
N TYR A 194 -4.16 1.06 -2.58
CA TYR A 194 -3.73 1.78 -3.77
C TYR A 194 -2.45 1.20 -4.37
N ILE A 195 -1.43 0.87 -3.58
CA ILE A 195 -0.20 0.25 -4.09
C ILE A 195 -0.48 -1.15 -4.63
N SER A 196 -1.01 -2.05 -3.78
CA SER A 196 -1.09 -3.48 -4.11
C SER A 196 -2.26 -3.82 -5.02
N ASN A 197 -3.43 -3.19 -4.83
CA ASN A 197 -4.64 -3.61 -5.53
C ASN A 197 -4.96 -2.73 -6.74
N VAL A 198 -4.43 -1.49 -6.80
CA VAL A 198 -4.60 -0.60 -7.94
C VAL A 198 -3.32 -0.55 -8.77
N LEU A 199 -2.27 0.14 -8.29
CA LEU A 199 -1.07 0.44 -9.10
C LEU A 199 -0.34 -0.81 -9.58
N LEU A 200 -0.10 -1.78 -8.68
CA LEU A 200 0.60 -3.04 -8.96
C LEU A 200 -0.35 -4.22 -9.29
N ASN A 201 -1.59 -3.96 -9.67
CA ASN A 201 -2.55 -4.96 -10.11
C ASN A 201 -3.28 -4.48 -11.38
N THR A 202 -4.43 -3.80 -11.24
CA THR A 202 -5.19 -3.29 -12.38
C THR A 202 -4.38 -2.27 -13.19
N GLY A 203 -3.53 -1.48 -12.53
CA GLY A 203 -2.64 -0.50 -13.13
C GLY A 203 -1.53 -1.09 -14.02
N LEU A 204 -1.26 -2.41 -13.94
CA LEU A 204 -0.30 -3.09 -14.80
C LEU A 204 -0.77 -3.23 -16.26
N SER A 205 -2.05 -2.98 -16.54
CA SER A 205 -2.61 -2.94 -17.89
C SER A 205 -2.50 -1.57 -18.57
N ALA A 206 -1.89 -0.59 -17.90
CA ALA A 206 -1.72 0.75 -18.45
C ALA A 206 -0.82 0.77 -19.68
N ASP A 207 -0.97 1.81 -20.51
CA ASP A 207 -0.17 2.00 -21.71
C ASP A 207 1.33 2.10 -21.39
N ASN A 208 2.13 1.28 -22.10
CA ASN A 208 3.60 1.31 -22.08
C ASN A 208 4.22 1.60 -23.46
N LYS A 209 3.42 2.03 -24.42
CA LYS A 209 3.87 2.30 -25.79
C LYS A 209 4.00 3.81 -26.07
N THR A 210 3.21 4.62 -25.37
CA THR A 210 3.12 6.06 -25.58
C THR A 210 3.49 6.80 -24.29
N VAL A 211 4.31 7.83 -24.38
CA VAL A 211 4.59 8.72 -23.26
C VAL A 211 3.37 9.55 -22.90
N VAL A 212 3.19 9.79 -21.62
CA VAL A 212 2.16 10.70 -21.11
C VAL A 212 2.42 12.12 -21.66
N SER A 213 1.38 12.81 -22.11
CA SER A 213 1.51 14.15 -22.70
C SER A 213 2.31 15.11 -21.80
N GLY A 214 3.34 15.72 -22.37
CA GLY A 214 4.25 16.64 -21.66
C GLY A 214 5.23 15.96 -20.71
N LYS A 215 5.34 14.61 -20.73
CA LYS A 215 6.25 13.81 -19.90
C LYS A 215 7.20 13.00 -20.76
N ASN A 216 8.20 12.40 -20.12
CA ASN A 216 9.11 11.44 -20.76
C ASN A 216 8.93 10.00 -20.28
N TYR A 217 7.85 9.70 -19.59
CA TYR A 217 7.48 8.37 -19.10
C TYR A 217 6.11 7.93 -19.62
N THR A 218 5.87 6.62 -19.61
CA THR A 218 4.57 6.01 -19.94
C THR A 218 3.65 5.96 -18.72
N GLN A 219 2.36 5.69 -18.91
CA GLN A 219 1.44 5.52 -17.79
C GLN A 219 1.79 4.31 -16.92
N LEU A 220 2.28 3.21 -17.52
CA LEU A 220 2.71 2.04 -16.75
C LEU A 220 3.96 2.34 -15.91
N GLU A 221 4.93 3.07 -16.46
CA GLU A 221 6.09 3.57 -15.72
C GLU A 221 5.66 4.43 -14.54
N GLN A 222 4.72 5.37 -14.75
CA GLN A 222 4.21 6.25 -13.71
C GLN A 222 3.49 5.47 -12.59
N ASN A 223 2.65 4.49 -12.93
CA ASN A 223 1.96 3.68 -11.92
C ASN A 223 2.95 2.94 -11.02
N TRP A 224 4.02 2.39 -11.62
CA TRP A 224 5.06 1.68 -10.89
C TRP A 224 5.87 2.62 -9.99
N ASP A 225 6.27 3.77 -10.52
CA ASP A 225 7.02 4.81 -9.80
C ASP A 225 6.19 5.40 -8.66
N GLU A 226 4.89 5.66 -8.87
CA GLU A 226 3.99 6.15 -7.84
C GLU A 226 3.82 5.13 -6.70
N ALA A 227 3.75 3.83 -7.01
CA ALA A 227 3.69 2.77 -6.01
C ALA A 227 4.95 2.78 -5.12
N TYR A 228 6.13 2.91 -5.71
CA TYR A 228 7.39 3.02 -4.97
C TYR A 228 7.43 4.28 -4.11
N GLY A 229 7.09 5.45 -4.69
CA GLY A 229 7.10 6.73 -4.00
C GLY A 229 6.14 6.79 -2.81
N LEU A 230 4.97 6.15 -2.92
CA LEU A 230 4.01 6.07 -1.80
C LEU A 230 4.44 5.08 -0.71
N LEU A 231 5.17 4.03 -1.07
CA LEU A 231 5.73 3.07 -0.11
C LEU A 231 6.97 3.63 0.60
N THR A 232 7.82 4.32 -0.14
CA THR A 232 9.07 4.96 0.33
C THR A 232 9.97 4.00 1.09
N ILE A 233 10.53 3.03 0.38
CA ILE A 233 11.56 2.13 0.92
C ILE A 233 12.91 2.82 0.86
N ASN A 234 13.65 2.79 1.98
CA ASN A 234 15.00 3.34 2.04
C ASN A 234 15.95 2.51 1.15
N PRO A 235 16.61 3.13 0.15
CA PRO A 235 17.48 2.41 -0.78
C PRO A 235 18.73 1.80 -0.15
N ASN A 236 19.13 2.24 1.04
CA ASN A 236 20.33 1.73 1.71
C ASN A 236 20.22 0.26 2.14
N TYR A 237 19.05 -0.34 2.03
CA TYR A 237 18.82 -1.73 2.48
C TYR A 237 19.21 -2.82 1.49
N LEU A 238 19.44 -2.51 0.22
CA LEU A 238 19.91 -3.50 -0.75
C LEU A 238 21.24 -4.13 -0.36
N ALA A 239 22.08 -3.38 0.34
CA ALA A 239 23.41 -3.84 0.79
C ALA A 239 23.38 -4.61 2.13
N GLY A 240 22.22 -5.02 2.64
CA GLY A 240 22.11 -5.77 3.89
C GLY A 240 22.32 -4.92 5.16
N SER A 241 21.87 -3.67 5.15
CA SER A 241 21.95 -2.77 6.30
C SER A 241 21.28 -3.37 7.54
N THR A 242 21.89 -3.14 8.72
CA THR A 242 21.32 -3.46 10.03
C THR A 242 20.44 -2.31 10.53
N ASP A 243 19.61 -2.55 11.55
CA ASP A 243 18.85 -1.48 12.22
C ASP A 243 19.76 -0.35 12.71
N ALA A 244 20.94 -0.67 13.23
CA ALA A 244 21.92 0.33 13.66
C ALA A 244 22.47 1.18 12.50
N ALA A 245 22.69 0.58 11.35
CA ALA A 245 23.17 1.28 10.15
C ALA A 245 22.07 2.06 9.42
N ARG A 246 20.80 1.76 9.68
CA ARG A 246 19.62 2.40 9.09
C ARG A 246 19.53 3.88 9.44
N GLY A 247 19.87 4.27 10.65
CA GLY A 247 19.92 5.67 11.12
C GLY A 247 18.57 6.36 11.28
N THR A 248 17.61 6.11 10.41
CA THR A 248 16.24 6.67 10.46
C THR A 248 15.21 5.57 10.28
N THR A 249 14.06 5.72 10.94
CA THR A 249 12.92 4.82 10.77
C THR A 249 12.04 5.33 9.63
N GLU A 250 11.70 4.45 8.69
CA GLU A 250 10.69 4.77 7.70
C GLU A 250 9.34 4.98 8.39
N PHE A 251 8.50 5.80 7.77
CA PHE A 251 7.15 6.04 8.26
C PHE A 251 6.17 5.02 7.65
N ALA A 252 5.18 4.62 8.43
CA ALA A 252 4.03 3.82 8.04
C ALA A 252 4.41 2.46 7.42
N LEU A 253 3.87 2.07 6.25
CA LEU A 253 3.99 0.72 5.68
C LEU A 253 5.44 0.24 5.55
N GLY A 254 6.36 1.10 5.11
CA GLY A 254 7.78 0.76 4.99
C GLY A 254 8.38 0.29 6.32
N SER A 255 8.09 0.98 7.43
CA SER A 255 8.54 0.60 8.77
C SER A 255 8.07 -0.80 9.17
N TYR A 256 6.81 -1.14 8.87
CA TYR A 256 6.24 -2.44 9.25
C TYR A 256 6.69 -3.59 8.35
N ILE A 257 7.03 -3.32 7.10
CA ILE A 257 7.71 -4.30 6.23
C ILE A 257 9.07 -4.65 6.81
N TRP A 258 9.78 -3.69 7.37
CA TRP A 258 11.04 -3.92 8.08
C TRP A 258 10.84 -4.72 9.37
N GLU A 259 10.00 -4.23 10.28
CA GLU A 259 9.80 -4.79 11.62
C GLU A 259 9.23 -6.22 11.58
N TYR A 260 8.30 -6.49 10.66
CA TYR A 260 7.60 -7.78 10.54
C TYR A 260 8.05 -8.60 9.34
N GLY A 261 9.24 -8.34 8.82
CA GLY A 261 9.87 -9.12 7.77
C GLY A 261 10.09 -10.59 8.15
N GLN A 262 10.15 -11.44 7.14
CA GLN A 262 10.42 -12.87 7.34
C GLN A 262 11.50 -13.35 6.38
N PRO A 263 12.35 -14.28 6.82
CA PRO A 263 12.37 -14.88 8.16
C PRO A 263 12.78 -13.87 9.24
N ALA A 264 12.26 -14.04 10.46
CA ALA A 264 12.54 -13.14 11.59
C ALA A 264 14.04 -13.02 11.94
N SER A 265 14.84 -14.00 11.57
CA SER A 265 16.30 -13.99 11.71
C SER A 265 17.02 -13.06 10.72
N ASN A 266 16.31 -12.51 9.72
CA ASN A 266 16.84 -11.59 8.72
C ASN A 266 15.81 -10.51 8.39
N ALA A 267 15.73 -9.47 9.22
CA ALA A 267 14.83 -8.34 9.04
C ALA A 267 15.04 -7.62 7.69
N ASN A 268 16.26 -7.63 7.15
CA ASN A 268 16.59 -7.05 5.85
C ASN A 268 16.01 -7.84 4.67
N TYR A 269 15.63 -9.10 4.87
CA TYR A 269 15.23 -9.98 3.79
C TYR A 269 14.04 -9.43 2.98
N ASN A 270 12.99 -9.00 3.66
CA ASN A 270 11.81 -8.46 2.98
C ASN A 270 12.10 -7.11 2.32
N TYR A 271 12.93 -6.29 2.93
CA TYR A 271 13.33 -5.00 2.36
C TYR A 271 14.14 -5.17 1.08
N THR A 272 15.18 -6.01 1.13
CA THR A 272 15.99 -6.36 -0.05
C THR A 272 15.14 -6.97 -1.14
N LYS A 273 14.21 -7.87 -0.78
CA LYS A 273 13.30 -8.53 -1.70
C LYS A 273 12.35 -7.53 -2.39
N ILE A 274 11.72 -6.63 -1.64
CA ILE A 274 10.81 -5.62 -2.20
C ILE A 274 11.55 -4.62 -3.06
N LEU A 275 12.67 -4.08 -2.59
CA LEU A 275 13.43 -3.07 -3.34
C LEU A 275 13.99 -3.68 -4.63
N GLY A 276 14.54 -4.89 -4.56
CA GLY A 276 14.98 -5.64 -5.74
C GLY A 276 13.84 -5.88 -6.73
N ALA A 277 12.64 -6.21 -6.23
CA ALA A 277 11.46 -6.40 -7.07
C ALA A 277 11.00 -5.09 -7.74
N PHE A 278 11.04 -3.95 -7.04
CA PHE A 278 10.74 -2.65 -7.65
C PHE A 278 11.73 -2.31 -8.76
N LEU A 279 13.04 -2.46 -8.53
CA LEU A 279 14.06 -2.18 -9.53
C LEU A 279 13.94 -3.11 -10.75
N LYS A 280 13.80 -4.41 -10.50
CA LYS A 280 13.69 -5.40 -11.59
C LYS A 280 12.39 -5.24 -12.38
N GLY A 281 11.27 -4.97 -11.70
CA GLY A 281 9.99 -4.71 -12.37
C GLY A 281 10.02 -3.44 -13.20
N ARG A 282 10.69 -2.37 -12.74
CA ARG A 282 10.87 -1.14 -13.52
C ARG A 282 11.72 -1.36 -14.78
N ALA A 283 12.78 -2.19 -14.67
CA ALA A 283 13.56 -2.62 -15.83
C ALA A 283 12.72 -3.49 -16.79
N ALA A 284 11.88 -4.37 -16.25
CA ALA A 284 10.98 -5.20 -17.05
C ALA A 284 9.94 -4.35 -17.82
N ILE A 285 9.45 -3.25 -17.25
CA ILE A 285 8.60 -2.28 -17.95
C ILE A 285 9.36 -1.67 -19.14
N ALA A 286 10.61 -1.22 -18.94
CA ALA A 286 11.44 -0.70 -20.02
C ALA A 286 11.70 -1.76 -21.12
N ASN A 287 11.78 -3.02 -20.74
CA ASN A 287 11.98 -4.15 -21.67
C ASN A 287 10.71 -4.63 -22.37
N ASN A 288 9.52 -4.10 -22.02
CA ASN A 288 8.20 -4.63 -22.39
C ASN A 288 8.01 -6.10 -21.97
N ASP A 289 8.68 -6.54 -20.91
CA ASP A 289 8.57 -7.90 -20.35
C ASP A 289 7.44 -7.94 -19.31
N LEU A 290 6.18 -7.97 -19.78
CA LEU A 290 5.00 -7.96 -18.92
C LEU A 290 4.89 -9.19 -18.02
N THR A 291 5.52 -10.31 -18.39
CA THR A 291 5.60 -11.52 -17.56
C THR A 291 6.42 -11.24 -16.31
N GLU A 292 7.60 -10.66 -16.50
CA GLU A 292 8.47 -10.28 -15.39
C GLU A 292 7.87 -9.14 -14.55
N VAL A 293 7.22 -8.14 -15.16
CA VAL A 293 6.49 -7.08 -14.44
C VAL A 293 5.48 -7.68 -13.45
N LYS A 294 4.65 -8.62 -13.92
CA LYS A 294 3.65 -9.30 -13.09
C LYS A 294 4.30 -10.15 -11.97
N ALA A 295 5.41 -10.82 -12.27
CA ALA A 295 6.15 -11.61 -11.29
C ALA A 295 6.70 -10.72 -10.16
N GLN A 296 7.30 -9.58 -10.51
CA GLN A 296 7.82 -8.65 -9.51
C GLN A 296 6.71 -7.95 -8.71
N ALA A 297 5.60 -7.56 -9.36
CA ALA A 297 4.42 -7.04 -8.67
C ALA A 297 3.86 -8.05 -7.65
N LEU A 298 3.81 -9.34 -8.01
CA LEU A 298 3.36 -10.41 -7.11
C LEU A 298 4.26 -10.50 -5.87
N ILE A 299 5.58 -10.43 -6.04
CA ILE A 299 6.54 -10.43 -4.92
C ILE A 299 6.28 -9.26 -3.97
N ILE A 300 6.13 -8.04 -4.51
CA ILE A 300 5.88 -6.83 -3.71
C ILE A 300 4.58 -6.97 -2.93
N ARG A 301 3.49 -7.29 -3.61
CA ARG A 301 2.13 -7.40 -3.03
C ARG A 301 2.07 -8.46 -1.93
N THR A 302 2.61 -9.65 -2.20
CA THR A 302 2.64 -10.75 -1.22
C THR A 302 3.42 -10.35 0.03
N THR A 303 4.58 -9.69 -0.15
CA THR A 303 5.43 -9.29 0.98
C THR A 303 4.74 -8.22 1.84
N ILE A 304 4.06 -7.24 1.21
CA ILE A 304 3.26 -6.23 1.90
C ILE A 304 2.16 -6.88 2.75
N GLU A 305 1.34 -7.75 2.14
CA GLU A 305 0.20 -8.35 2.83
C GLU A 305 0.64 -9.23 4.00
N GLN A 306 1.67 -10.04 3.81
CA GLN A 306 2.20 -10.88 4.88
C GLN A 306 2.80 -10.05 6.04
N SER A 307 3.50 -8.95 5.74
CA SER A 307 4.06 -8.10 6.78
C SER A 307 2.97 -7.47 7.64
N ILE A 308 1.88 -7.02 7.03
CA ILE A 308 0.79 -6.37 7.76
C ILE A 308 -0.05 -7.38 8.57
N ALA A 309 -0.28 -8.58 8.04
CA ALA A 309 -0.93 -9.63 8.83
C ALA A 309 -0.10 -9.98 10.09
N ARG A 310 1.23 -10.07 9.95
CA ARG A 310 2.14 -10.28 11.07
C ARG A 310 2.19 -9.09 12.03
N ALA A 311 2.12 -7.85 11.53
CA ALA A 311 2.05 -6.66 12.35
C ALA A 311 0.81 -6.70 13.28
N ALA A 312 -0.36 -7.05 12.73
CA ALA A 312 -1.57 -7.19 13.52
C ALA A 312 -1.39 -8.20 14.67
N VAL A 313 -0.81 -9.38 14.38
CA VAL A 313 -0.50 -10.39 15.41
C VAL A 313 0.56 -9.91 16.39
N GLY A 314 1.59 -9.21 15.89
CA GLY A 314 2.70 -8.71 16.70
C GLY A 314 2.23 -7.75 17.79
N TYR A 315 1.34 -6.81 17.48
CA TYR A 315 0.80 -5.87 18.46
C TYR A 315 -0.14 -6.54 19.47
N LEU A 316 -0.94 -7.52 19.05
CA LEU A 316 -1.71 -8.33 19.98
C LEU A 316 -0.82 -9.13 20.95
N THR A 317 0.33 -9.60 20.46
CA THR A 317 1.31 -10.32 21.29
C THR A 317 2.01 -9.36 22.27
N LYS A 318 2.41 -8.16 21.81
CA LYS A 318 3.01 -7.12 22.66
C LYS A 318 2.09 -6.75 23.82
N TYR A 319 0.78 -6.59 23.59
CA TYR A 319 -0.20 -6.32 24.66
C TYR A 319 -0.05 -7.27 25.86
N GLY A 320 0.13 -8.57 25.61
CA GLY A 320 0.28 -9.58 26.65
C GLY A 320 1.54 -9.43 27.52
N THR A 321 2.54 -8.68 27.05
CA THR A 321 3.81 -8.45 27.77
C THR A 321 3.87 -7.08 28.46
N ARG A 322 2.89 -6.21 28.21
CA ARG A 322 2.86 -4.86 28.79
C ARG A 322 2.43 -4.87 30.24
N THR A 323 3.06 -4.00 31.02
CA THR A 323 2.77 -3.84 32.45
C THR A 323 1.89 -2.64 32.74
N THR A 324 1.77 -1.67 31.84
CA THR A 324 0.96 -0.46 32.00
C THR A 324 -0.24 -0.46 31.04
N ASP A 325 -1.36 0.16 31.47
CA ASP A 325 -2.51 0.34 30.57
C ASP A 325 -2.20 1.34 29.44
N ALA A 326 -1.30 2.28 29.64
CA ALA A 326 -0.83 3.20 28.60
C ALA A 326 -0.17 2.44 27.43
N ASP A 327 0.73 1.50 27.72
CA ASP A 327 1.38 0.69 26.69
C ASP A 327 0.41 -0.31 26.05
N ARG A 328 -0.50 -0.89 26.85
CA ARG A 328 -1.56 -1.76 26.34
C ARG A 328 -2.51 -1.03 25.40
N ALA A 329 -2.94 0.19 25.76
CA ALA A 329 -3.81 1.01 24.92
C ALA A 329 -3.12 1.40 23.61
N HIS A 330 -1.80 1.67 23.66
CA HIS A 330 -1.00 1.91 22.46
C HIS A 330 -0.98 0.69 21.55
N ASP A 331 -0.62 -0.49 22.09
CA ASP A 331 -0.55 -1.73 21.31
C ASP A 331 -1.94 -2.09 20.71
N ILE A 332 -3.04 -1.80 21.41
CA ILE A 332 -4.40 -2.02 20.89
C ILE A 332 -4.79 -0.96 19.84
N GLY A 333 -4.38 0.28 20.01
CA GLY A 333 -4.58 1.33 19.00
C GLY A 333 -3.92 0.94 17.66
N GLU A 334 -2.66 0.49 17.73
CA GLU A 334 -1.93 0.01 16.55
C GLU A 334 -2.52 -1.31 16.03
N GLY A 335 -2.67 -2.30 16.90
CA GLY A 335 -3.23 -3.61 16.54
C GLY A 335 -4.64 -3.52 15.96
N GLY A 336 -5.51 -2.70 16.54
CA GLY A 336 -6.87 -2.45 16.05
C GLY A 336 -6.88 -1.80 14.66
N GLY A 337 -6.00 -0.83 14.42
CA GLY A 337 -5.85 -0.22 13.10
C GLY A 337 -5.29 -1.20 12.06
N PHE A 338 -4.37 -2.09 12.43
CA PHE A 338 -3.90 -3.18 11.54
C PHE A 338 -4.99 -4.23 11.30
N ILE A 339 -5.76 -4.63 12.32
CA ILE A 339 -6.88 -5.55 12.12
C ILE A 339 -7.91 -4.94 11.18
N TYR A 340 -8.21 -3.64 11.31
CA TYR A 340 -9.03 -2.93 10.33
C TYR A 340 -8.44 -3.01 8.93
N SER A 341 -7.12 -2.92 8.80
CA SER A 341 -6.39 -2.94 7.53
C SER A 341 -6.35 -4.32 6.85
N LEU A 342 -6.64 -5.41 7.57
CA LEU A 342 -6.69 -6.76 7.00
C LEU A 342 -7.72 -6.90 5.87
N ARG A 343 -8.77 -6.05 5.84
CA ARG A 343 -9.76 -6.03 4.76
C ARG A 343 -9.21 -5.65 3.39
N PHE A 344 -8.03 -5.02 3.35
CA PHE A 344 -7.36 -4.59 2.13
C PHE A 344 -6.36 -5.64 1.59
N LEU A 345 -6.12 -6.75 2.32
CA LEU A 345 -5.22 -7.83 1.94
C LEU A 345 -5.91 -8.78 0.95
N LYS A 346 -6.21 -8.28 -0.26
CA LYS A 346 -7.08 -8.96 -1.23
C LYS A 346 -6.50 -10.26 -1.78
N MET A 347 -5.18 -10.36 -1.94
CA MET A 347 -4.53 -11.58 -2.42
C MET A 347 -4.61 -12.71 -1.40
N SER A 348 -4.53 -12.38 -0.12
CA SER A 348 -4.61 -13.34 0.99
C SER A 348 -6.06 -13.60 1.46
N GLY A 349 -7.06 -13.12 0.70
CA GLY A 349 -8.47 -13.33 1.02
C GLY A 349 -8.99 -12.48 2.17
N GLY A 350 -8.35 -11.34 2.44
CA GLY A 350 -8.82 -10.34 3.41
C GLY A 350 -10.12 -9.69 2.96
N ASP A 351 -11.07 -9.52 3.90
CA ASP A 351 -12.36 -8.91 3.64
C ASP A 351 -12.89 -8.15 4.87
N ALA A 352 -13.94 -7.34 4.66
CA ALA A 352 -14.52 -6.53 5.72
C ALA A 352 -15.17 -7.39 6.82
N ALA A 353 -15.86 -8.46 6.45
CA ALA A 353 -16.56 -9.31 7.41
C ALA A 353 -15.57 -9.96 8.39
N PHE A 354 -14.45 -10.48 7.89
CA PHE A 354 -13.37 -11.02 8.73
C PHE A 354 -12.79 -9.95 9.65
N SER A 355 -12.38 -8.82 9.08
CA SER A 355 -11.76 -7.70 9.83
C SER A 355 -12.68 -7.19 10.94
N ASP A 356 -13.96 -6.93 10.63
CA ASP A 356 -14.96 -6.45 11.60
C ASP A 356 -15.29 -7.50 12.66
N GLY A 357 -15.36 -8.78 12.27
CA GLY A 357 -15.56 -9.89 13.18
C GLY A 357 -14.45 -10.00 14.23
N VAL A 358 -13.18 -9.89 13.79
CA VAL A 358 -12.02 -9.89 14.70
C VAL A 358 -12.04 -8.67 15.63
N LEU A 359 -12.32 -7.46 15.10
CA LEU A 359 -12.41 -6.23 15.91
C LEU A 359 -13.52 -6.32 16.95
N THR A 360 -14.71 -6.78 16.56
CA THR A 360 -15.84 -6.94 17.46
C THR A 360 -15.56 -7.99 18.53
N GLY A 361 -14.93 -9.11 18.16
CA GLY A 361 -14.51 -10.14 19.11
C GLY A 361 -13.48 -9.63 20.12
N LEU A 362 -12.57 -8.77 19.68
CA LEU A 362 -11.51 -8.20 20.53
C LEU A 362 -12.05 -7.10 21.45
N LEU A 363 -12.70 -6.10 20.89
CA LEU A 363 -13.11 -4.87 21.58
C LEU A 363 -14.54 -4.93 22.16
N GLY A 364 -15.31 -5.97 21.85
CA GLY A 364 -16.74 -6.04 22.16
C GLY A 364 -17.57 -5.15 21.21
N ALA A 365 -18.90 -5.27 21.32
CA ALA A 365 -19.85 -4.53 20.48
C ALA A 365 -19.71 -3.00 20.59
N ASN A 366 -19.27 -2.52 21.75
CA ASN A 366 -19.09 -1.09 22.03
C ASN A 366 -17.70 -0.54 21.63
N GLY A 367 -16.80 -1.42 21.18
CA GLY A 367 -15.44 -1.02 20.77
C GLY A 367 -14.61 -0.51 21.97
N ASN A 368 -14.60 -1.22 23.11
CA ASN A 368 -14.06 -0.72 24.37
C ASN A 368 -12.74 -1.42 24.74
N PHE A 369 -11.66 -0.67 24.90
CA PHE A 369 -10.37 -1.15 25.38
C PHE A 369 -10.46 -1.80 26.77
N TRP A 370 -11.26 -1.23 27.68
CA TRP A 370 -11.39 -1.68 29.06
C TRP A 370 -12.06 -3.06 29.20
N GLU A 371 -12.65 -3.58 28.11
CA GLU A 371 -13.27 -4.91 28.07
C GLU A 371 -12.34 -5.99 27.50
N ILE A 372 -11.10 -5.66 27.15
CA ILE A 372 -10.16 -6.61 26.56
C ILE A 372 -9.67 -7.60 27.63
N THR A 373 -9.65 -8.87 27.28
CA THR A 373 -9.16 -9.95 28.12
C THR A 373 -8.07 -10.75 27.39
N PRO A 374 -7.19 -11.45 28.11
CA PRO A 374 -6.22 -12.36 27.48
C PRO A 374 -6.86 -13.40 26.55
N ALA A 375 -8.06 -13.88 26.87
CA ALA A 375 -8.79 -14.81 26.01
C ALA A 375 -9.21 -14.18 24.68
N LYS A 376 -9.71 -12.92 24.70
CA LYS A 376 -10.05 -12.19 23.47
C LYS A 376 -8.82 -11.96 22.60
N ILE A 377 -7.68 -11.61 23.19
CA ILE A 377 -6.38 -11.47 22.48
C ILE A 377 -5.98 -12.79 21.82
N ALA A 378 -6.03 -13.89 22.55
CA ALA A 378 -5.68 -15.22 22.04
C ALA A 378 -6.58 -15.63 20.86
N THR A 379 -7.89 -15.41 20.99
CA THR A 379 -8.87 -15.71 19.93
C THR A 379 -8.61 -14.88 18.66
N ALA A 380 -8.42 -13.57 18.79
CA ALA A 380 -8.12 -12.68 17.67
C ALA A 380 -6.80 -13.08 16.98
N THR A 381 -5.76 -13.35 17.77
CA THR A 381 -4.45 -13.81 17.27
C THR A 381 -4.57 -15.11 16.48
N ALA A 382 -5.27 -16.12 17.03
CA ALA A 382 -5.47 -17.41 16.37
C ALA A 382 -6.25 -17.25 15.05
N ALA A 383 -7.30 -16.43 15.03
CA ALA A 383 -8.10 -16.18 13.84
C ALA A 383 -7.27 -15.54 12.72
N ILE A 384 -6.44 -14.52 13.04
CA ILE A 384 -5.57 -13.85 12.06
C ILE A 384 -4.51 -14.82 11.52
N LYS A 385 -3.84 -15.57 12.40
CA LYS A 385 -2.84 -16.58 11.98
C LYS A 385 -3.45 -17.63 11.05
N ALA A 386 -4.61 -18.15 11.37
CA ALA A 386 -5.30 -19.14 10.54
C ALA A 386 -5.72 -18.57 9.18
N LYS A 387 -6.27 -17.34 9.14
CA LYS A 387 -6.73 -16.70 7.90
C LYS A 387 -5.59 -16.42 6.91
N PHE A 388 -4.43 -15.96 7.41
CA PHE A 388 -3.32 -15.50 6.58
C PHE A 388 -2.13 -16.48 6.52
N ASN A 389 -2.27 -17.64 7.16
CA ASN A 389 -1.24 -18.68 7.20
C ASN A 389 0.14 -18.16 7.65
N ILE A 390 0.18 -17.50 8.81
CA ILE A 390 1.37 -16.88 9.39
C ILE A 390 1.68 -17.38 10.82
#